data_4c7de427f6e627877279d8632482c47a
#
_entry.id   4c7de427f6e627877279d8632482c47a
#
_cell.length_a   1.000
_cell.length_b   1.000
_cell.length_c   1.000
_cell.angle_alpha   90.00
_cell.angle_beta   90.00
_cell.angle_gamma   90.00
#
_symmetry.space_group_name_H-M   'P 1'
#
loop_
_entity.id
_entity.type
_entity.pdbx_description
1 polymer ?
#
loop_
_entity_poly.entity_id
_entity_poly.type
_entity_poly.pdbx_seq_one_letter_code
_entity_poly.pdbx_strand_id
1 'polypeptide(L)'
;MIVFGSPHRYVQGPGVVALIGEELVRLGRSAIFVAEDGIWRMISAQITASCQQAGVAGQHVRFDGEVTRAEIDRLYAACVSKVPDIVVAIGGGKTIDASKALCTRLRARMVTMPTIASNDSPTSHIFVIYDEDHRLVAVERMPANPDLVIVDTVIVAQAPAILLSAGIGDGVVKQFEVEQCHRAGSNNVFGGRGSIAALALARACYDTLRRDGSAALAAVARGTPDSALENVVEACVLMSGLAFESGGLSICHAMTRGLSAVKGPAQALHGLQVAYGLLVQLELERREAAFIDDMRRFFAATGLPVSLGELGFNGTSADVFTIAELTVQAPHARNFERSLVAGDIVAAIEAVETGRHLAGVA
;
A
#
# COMPACT_ATOMS: atom_id res chain seq x y z
N MET A 1 -14.94 -18.55 -10.76
CA MET A 1 -15.77 -17.42 -10.26
C MET A 1 -14.88 -16.17 -10.25
N ILE A 2 -15.36 -15.03 -10.73
CA ILE A 2 -14.69 -13.72 -10.62
C ILE A 2 -15.18 -13.07 -9.33
N VAL A 3 -14.28 -12.50 -8.55
CA VAL A 3 -14.60 -11.72 -7.34
C VAL A 3 -13.87 -10.38 -7.43
N PHE A 4 -14.60 -9.29 -7.26
CA PHE A 4 -14.11 -7.93 -7.27
C PHE A 4 -14.62 -7.21 -6.02
N GLY A 5 -13.73 -6.60 -5.25
CA GLY A 5 -14.05 -5.81 -4.06
C GLY A 5 -13.65 -4.35 -4.24
N SER A 6 -14.32 -3.45 -3.53
CA SER A 6 -14.01 -2.02 -3.50
C SER A 6 -14.55 -1.38 -2.23
N PRO A 7 -14.01 -0.23 -1.80
CA PRO A 7 -14.68 0.62 -0.84
C PRO A 7 -16.09 0.97 -1.33
N HIS A 8 -17.01 1.16 -0.39
CA HIS A 8 -18.36 1.57 -0.76
C HIS A 8 -18.36 3.01 -1.34
N ARG A 9 -17.48 3.89 -0.84
CA ARG A 9 -17.33 5.26 -1.32
C ARG A 9 -15.88 5.72 -1.21
N TYR A 10 -15.43 6.50 -2.19
CA TYR A 10 -14.14 7.18 -2.22
C TYR A 10 -14.34 8.67 -2.45
N VAL A 11 -13.68 9.51 -1.65
CA VAL A 11 -13.73 10.97 -1.73
C VAL A 11 -12.30 11.52 -1.68
N GLN A 12 -11.89 12.26 -2.69
CA GLN A 12 -10.55 12.86 -2.76
C GLN A 12 -10.64 14.30 -3.23
N GLY A 13 -9.76 15.14 -2.70
CA GLY A 13 -9.56 16.50 -3.18
C GLY A 13 -8.95 17.40 -2.11
N PRO A 14 -8.60 18.64 -2.47
CA PRO A 14 -8.03 19.60 -1.53
C PRO A 14 -9.09 20.06 -0.52
N GLY A 15 -8.78 19.94 0.78
CA GLY A 15 -9.63 20.43 1.87
C GLY A 15 -10.87 19.57 2.15
N VAL A 16 -10.97 18.33 1.60
CA VAL A 16 -12.14 17.45 1.80
C VAL A 16 -12.32 17.01 3.24
N VAL A 17 -11.33 17.15 4.11
CA VAL A 17 -11.47 16.91 5.55
C VAL A 17 -12.58 17.75 6.17
N ALA A 18 -12.87 18.92 5.63
CA ALA A 18 -13.97 19.77 6.07
C ALA A 18 -15.36 19.14 5.85
N LEU A 19 -15.48 18.17 4.95
CA LEU A 19 -16.72 17.45 4.64
C LEU A 19 -16.92 16.18 5.46
N ILE A 20 -15.96 15.84 6.35
CA ILE A 20 -15.96 14.55 7.04
C ILE A 20 -17.25 14.30 7.83
N GLY A 21 -17.80 15.31 8.50
CA GLY A 21 -19.05 15.17 9.25
C GLY A 21 -20.26 14.82 8.36
N GLU A 22 -20.34 15.43 7.18
CA GLU A 22 -21.41 15.15 6.19
C GLU A 22 -21.33 13.73 5.63
N GLU A 23 -20.14 13.20 5.49
CA GLU A 23 -19.93 11.82 5.04
C GLU A 23 -20.18 10.82 6.17
N LEU A 24 -19.70 11.10 7.39
CA LEU A 24 -19.87 10.21 8.54
C LEU A 24 -21.35 10.06 8.94
N VAL A 25 -22.13 11.13 8.88
CA VAL A 25 -23.55 11.08 9.27
C VAL A 25 -24.39 10.09 8.43
N ARG A 26 -23.91 9.71 7.25
CA ARG A 26 -24.52 8.68 6.39
C ARG A 26 -24.25 7.26 6.92
N LEU A 27 -23.25 7.09 7.76
CA LEU A 27 -22.81 5.80 8.31
C LEU A 27 -23.23 5.61 9.76
N GLY A 28 -23.37 6.71 10.53
CA GLY A 28 -23.72 6.65 11.95
C GLY A 28 -23.72 8.02 12.63
N ARG A 29 -23.91 8.02 13.95
CA ARG A 29 -23.99 9.24 14.77
C ARG A 29 -22.87 9.32 15.81
N SER A 30 -22.09 8.26 15.97
CA SER A 30 -20.97 8.20 16.90
C SER A 30 -19.73 7.65 16.20
N ALA A 31 -18.60 8.34 16.35
CA ALA A 31 -17.33 7.96 15.72
C ALA A 31 -16.18 8.01 16.73
N ILE A 32 -15.24 7.08 16.59
CA ILE A 32 -13.91 7.21 17.19
C ILE A 32 -12.90 7.53 16.08
N PHE A 33 -11.98 8.44 16.40
CA PHE A 33 -10.89 8.83 15.52
C PHE A 33 -9.60 8.23 16.07
N VAL A 34 -9.06 7.23 15.39
CA VAL A 34 -7.79 6.59 15.76
C VAL A 34 -6.66 7.30 15.01
N ALA A 35 -5.77 7.95 15.75
CA ALA A 35 -4.67 8.72 15.19
C ALA A 35 -3.53 8.86 16.20
N GLU A 36 -2.30 9.06 15.70
CA GLU A 36 -1.21 9.56 16.53
C GLU A 36 -1.46 10.99 16.96
N ASP A 37 -1.00 11.37 18.15
CA ASP A 37 -1.23 12.71 18.73
C ASP A 37 -0.77 13.86 17.82
N GLY A 38 0.34 13.67 17.10
CA GLY A 38 0.86 14.67 16.16
C GLY A 38 -0.11 14.95 15.03
N ILE A 39 -0.60 13.90 14.40
CA ILE A 39 -1.59 13.97 13.31
C ILE A 39 -2.92 14.54 13.82
N TRP A 40 -3.40 14.05 14.98
CA TRP A 40 -4.64 14.55 15.55
C TRP A 40 -4.61 16.05 15.83
N ARG A 41 -3.54 16.56 16.45
CA ARG A 41 -3.39 18.00 16.71
C ARG A 41 -3.46 18.86 15.45
N MET A 42 -2.96 18.35 14.34
CA MET A 42 -2.94 19.09 13.06
C MET A 42 -4.34 19.30 12.47
N ILE A 43 -5.25 18.30 12.62
CA ILE A 43 -6.53 18.28 11.89
C ILE A 43 -7.77 18.27 12.79
N SER A 44 -7.61 18.11 14.11
CA SER A 44 -8.71 17.95 15.07
C SER A 44 -9.73 19.08 15.04
N ALA A 45 -9.29 20.32 14.87
CA ALA A 45 -10.19 21.48 14.84
C ALA A 45 -11.19 21.41 13.69
N GLN A 46 -10.71 21.05 12.48
CA GLN A 46 -11.56 20.91 11.29
C GLN A 46 -12.52 19.73 11.42
N ILE A 47 -12.02 18.58 11.89
CA ILE A 47 -12.85 17.38 12.10
C ILE A 47 -13.93 17.65 13.12
N THR A 48 -13.55 18.24 14.27
CA THR A 48 -14.51 18.52 15.35
C THR A 48 -15.60 19.47 14.90
N ALA A 49 -15.24 20.55 14.19
CA ALA A 49 -16.21 21.51 13.68
C ALA A 49 -17.18 20.87 12.68
N SER A 50 -16.65 20.09 11.73
CA SER A 50 -17.46 19.37 10.73
C SER A 50 -18.41 18.36 11.37
N CYS A 51 -17.93 17.58 12.34
CA CYS A 51 -18.75 16.60 13.08
C CYS A 51 -19.82 17.27 13.92
N GLN A 52 -19.52 18.38 14.61
CA GLN A 52 -20.49 19.16 15.38
C GLN A 52 -21.62 19.69 14.49
N GLN A 53 -21.26 20.24 13.33
CA GLN A 53 -22.24 20.77 12.35
C GLN A 53 -23.16 19.65 11.83
N ALA A 54 -22.61 18.44 11.61
CA ALA A 54 -23.36 17.29 11.10
C ALA A 54 -24.11 16.51 12.22
N GLY A 55 -23.90 16.83 13.50
CA GLY A 55 -24.50 16.12 14.65
C GLY A 55 -23.90 14.72 14.84
N VAL A 56 -22.62 14.54 14.57
CA VAL A 56 -21.84 13.32 14.83
C VAL A 56 -21.02 13.49 16.09
N ALA A 57 -21.23 12.64 17.10
CA ALA A 57 -20.43 12.61 18.31
C ALA A 57 -19.07 11.96 18.02
N GLY A 58 -17.98 12.63 18.33
CA GLY A 58 -16.63 12.17 18.04
C GLY A 58 -15.75 12.07 19.28
N GLN A 59 -14.88 11.05 19.34
CA GLN A 59 -13.86 10.87 20.37
C GLN A 59 -12.54 10.47 19.71
N HIS A 60 -11.44 11.12 20.09
CA HIS A 60 -10.10 10.70 19.70
C HIS A 60 -9.61 9.55 20.59
N VAL A 61 -8.99 8.56 19.96
CA VAL A 61 -8.27 7.47 20.63
C VAL A 61 -6.88 7.43 20.03
N ARG A 62 -5.87 7.66 20.86
CA ARG A 62 -4.48 7.68 20.44
C ARG A 62 -4.04 6.31 19.94
N PHE A 63 -3.30 6.28 18.81
CA PHE A 63 -2.55 5.13 18.32
C PHE A 63 -1.08 5.26 18.73
N ASP A 64 -0.47 4.19 19.24
CA ASP A 64 0.89 4.20 19.79
C ASP A 64 1.98 3.76 18.79
N GLY A 65 1.66 3.73 17.49
CA GLY A 65 2.65 3.67 16.41
C GLY A 65 2.99 2.27 15.86
N GLU A 66 2.58 1.16 16.52
CA GLU A 66 2.80 -0.19 15.97
C GLU A 66 1.54 -1.06 16.01
N VAL A 67 1.38 -1.94 15.00
CA VAL A 67 0.19 -2.79 14.84
C VAL A 67 0.43 -4.12 15.55
N THR A 68 0.50 -4.07 16.88
CA THR A 68 0.62 -5.28 17.70
C THR A 68 -0.73 -5.73 18.26
N ARG A 69 -0.84 -6.99 18.66
CA ARG A 69 -2.06 -7.47 19.32
C ARG A 69 -2.32 -6.72 20.63
N ALA A 70 -1.28 -6.38 21.35
CA ALA A 70 -1.38 -5.60 22.58
C ALA A 70 -1.97 -4.20 22.34
N GLU A 71 -1.54 -3.52 21.28
CA GLU A 71 -2.08 -2.22 20.88
C GLU A 71 -3.55 -2.32 20.44
N ILE A 72 -3.89 -3.35 19.66
CA ILE A 72 -5.28 -3.60 19.26
C ILE A 72 -6.17 -3.87 20.50
N ASP A 73 -5.66 -4.60 21.51
CA ASP A 73 -6.36 -4.85 22.76
C ASP A 73 -6.56 -3.57 23.56
N ARG A 74 -5.55 -2.70 23.61
CA ARG A 74 -5.62 -1.38 24.27
C ARG A 74 -6.67 -0.47 23.60
N LEU A 75 -6.65 -0.39 22.27
CA LEU A 75 -7.63 0.37 21.49
C LEU A 75 -9.06 -0.17 21.73
N TYR A 76 -9.22 -1.48 21.74
CA TYR A 76 -10.52 -2.11 22.01
C TYR A 76 -11.03 -1.80 23.42
N ALA A 77 -10.18 -1.90 24.44
CA ALA A 77 -10.54 -1.60 25.82
C ALA A 77 -10.99 -0.14 26.01
N ALA A 78 -10.40 0.80 25.25
CA ALA A 78 -10.79 2.21 25.28
C ALA A 78 -12.19 2.48 24.70
N CYS A 79 -12.73 1.55 23.88
CA CYS A 79 -13.97 1.76 23.12
C CYS A 79 -15.12 0.85 23.54
N VAL A 80 -14.84 -0.31 24.16
CA VAL A 80 -15.83 -1.38 24.37
C VAL A 80 -16.97 -0.99 25.31
N SER A 81 -16.75 -0.07 26.23
CA SER A 81 -17.80 0.41 27.16
C SER A 81 -18.89 1.24 26.48
N LYS A 82 -18.55 1.86 25.34
CA LYS A 82 -19.47 2.62 24.46
C LYS A 82 -19.04 2.39 23.02
N VAL A 83 -19.53 1.28 22.46
CA VAL A 83 -19.19 0.89 21.07
C VAL A 83 -19.66 1.98 20.10
N PRO A 84 -18.74 2.54 19.26
CA PRO A 84 -19.10 3.55 18.29
C PRO A 84 -19.78 2.91 17.06
N ASP A 85 -20.55 3.70 16.32
CA ASP A 85 -21.05 3.30 15.00
C ASP A 85 -19.91 3.18 13.98
N ILE A 86 -18.89 4.07 14.11
CA ILE A 86 -17.85 4.27 13.11
C ILE A 86 -16.46 4.28 13.76
N VAL A 87 -15.52 3.58 13.16
CA VAL A 87 -14.07 3.70 13.41
C VAL A 87 -13.47 4.47 12.23
N VAL A 88 -12.85 5.61 12.50
CA VAL A 88 -12.13 6.45 11.53
C VAL A 88 -10.64 6.33 11.79
N ALA A 89 -9.92 5.71 10.87
CA ALA A 89 -8.46 5.64 10.89
C ALA A 89 -7.87 6.90 10.25
N ILE A 90 -7.02 7.64 10.96
CA ILE A 90 -6.39 8.85 10.45
C ILE A 90 -4.87 8.73 10.57
N GLY A 91 -4.19 8.48 9.47
CA GLY A 91 -2.73 8.28 9.49
C GLY A 91 -2.21 7.49 8.29
N GLY A 92 -1.05 6.88 8.47
CA GLY A 92 -0.44 5.96 7.51
C GLY A 92 -0.95 4.53 7.64
N GLY A 93 -0.33 3.60 6.88
CA GLY A 93 -0.73 2.20 6.83
C GLY A 93 -0.87 1.53 8.19
N LYS A 94 0.06 1.77 9.13
CA LYS A 94 0.00 1.19 10.47
C LYS A 94 -1.25 1.63 11.25
N THR A 95 -1.57 2.91 11.25
CA THR A 95 -2.80 3.42 11.89
C THR A 95 -4.05 2.81 11.25
N ILE A 96 -4.06 2.70 9.93
CA ILE A 96 -5.16 2.11 9.18
C ILE A 96 -5.32 0.63 9.53
N ASP A 97 -4.24 -0.14 9.57
CA ASP A 97 -4.28 -1.58 9.86
C ASP A 97 -4.73 -1.87 11.30
N ALA A 98 -4.21 -1.13 12.29
CA ALA A 98 -4.69 -1.23 13.68
C ALA A 98 -6.19 -0.90 13.80
N SER A 99 -6.65 0.12 13.06
CA SER A 99 -8.05 0.52 13.04
C SER A 99 -8.96 -0.49 12.35
N LYS A 100 -8.50 -1.16 11.29
CA LYS A 100 -9.22 -2.28 10.65
C LYS A 100 -9.40 -3.46 11.61
N ALA A 101 -8.34 -3.82 12.35
CA ALA A 101 -8.41 -4.85 13.37
C ALA A 101 -9.42 -4.48 14.48
N LEU A 102 -9.34 -3.24 14.97
CA LEU A 102 -10.29 -2.70 15.95
C LEU A 102 -11.73 -2.71 15.45
N CYS A 103 -11.95 -2.21 14.22
CA CYS A 103 -13.25 -2.16 13.57
C CYS A 103 -13.88 -3.55 13.45
N THR A 104 -13.09 -4.55 13.05
CA THR A 104 -13.53 -5.95 12.96
C THR A 104 -14.00 -6.49 14.30
N ARG A 105 -13.29 -6.20 15.39
CA ARG A 105 -13.67 -6.62 16.76
C ARG A 105 -14.92 -5.91 17.28
N LEU A 106 -15.07 -4.62 16.98
CA LEU A 106 -16.22 -3.79 17.40
C LEU A 106 -17.45 -4.03 16.52
N ARG A 107 -17.27 -4.61 15.32
CA ARG A 107 -18.30 -4.72 14.28
C ARG A 107 -18.88 -3.36 13.89
N ALA A 108 -18.04 -2.34 13.87
CA ALA A 108 -18.38 -0.97 13.48
C ALA A 108 -18.23 -0.77 11.96
N ARG A 109 -18.62 0.40 11.45
CA ARG A 109 -18.33 0.86 10.10
C ARG A 109 -16.88 1.35 10.00
N MET A 110 -16.20 1.05 8.89
CA MET A 110 -14.80 1.44 8.70
C MET A 110 -14.68 2.64 7.77
N VAL A 111 -14.01 3.69 8.26
CA VAL A 111 -13.61 4.84 7.44
C VAL A 111 -12.10 4.99 7.52
N THR A 112 -11.44 5.13 6.38
CA THR A 112 -10.01 5.42 6.30
C THR A 112 -9.78 6.85 5.79
N MET A 113 -8.89 7.55 6.47
CA MET A 113 -8.44 8.88 6.10
C MET A 113 -6.91 8.90 6.09
N PRO A 114 -6.27 8.44 4.99
CA PRO A 114 -4.82 8.45 4.90
C PRO A 114 -4.29 9.89 4.90
N THR A 115 -3.23 10.12 5.67
CA THR A 115 -2.49 11.40 5.69
C THR A 115 -1.27 11.38 4.79
N ILE A 116 -0.98 10.23 4.20
CA ILE A 116 0.13 9.96 3.28
C ILE A 116 -0.36 8.99 2.20
N ALA A 117 0.19 9.09 1.00
CA ALA A 117 -0.12 8.18 -0.11
C ALA A 117 1.07 7.24 -0.36
N SER A 118 1.47 6.46 0.66
CA SER A 118 2.66 5.60 0.63
C SER A 118 2.38 4.15 0.25
N ASN A 119 1.11 3.74 0.23
CA ASN A 119 0.63 2.41 -0.14
C ASN A 119 -0.89 2.42 -0.35
N ASP A 120 -1.45 1.29 -0.70
CA ASP A 120 -2.86 1.08 -1.03
C ASP A 120 -3.72 0.48 0.11
N SER A 121 -3.18 0.35 1.33
CA SER A 121 -3.93 -0.10 2.50
C SER A 121 -5.26 0.65 2.72
N PRO A 122 -5.40 1.96 2.42
CA PRO A 122 -6.64 2.68 2.71
C PRO A 122 -7.90 2.10 2.06
N THR A 123 -7.80 1.49 0.89
CA THR A 123 -8.95 0.93 0.15
C THR A 123 -9.15 -0.55 0.37
N SER A 124 -8.16 -1.25 0.92
CA SER A 124 -8.13 -2.70 1.06
C SER A 124 -8.86 -3.19 2.32
N HIS A 125 -9.39 -4.43 2.27
CA HIS A 125 -9.93 -5.11 3.44
C HIS A 125 -8.86 -5.86 4.26
N ILE A 126 -7.61 -5.91 3.76
CA ILE A 126 -6.49 -6.58 4.42
C ILE A 126 -5.89 -5.66 5.48
N PHE A 127 -5.39 -6.24 6.56
CA PHE A 127 -4.53 -5.60 7.54
C PHE A 127 -3.45 -6.55 8.03
N VAL A 128 -2.32 -5.97 8.43
CA VAL A 128 -1.12 -6.71 8.83
C VAL A 128 -0.89 -6.51 10.32
N ILE A 129 -0.50 -7.59 11.02
CA ILE A 129 -0.17 -7.58 12.44
C ILE A 129 1.31 -7.92 12.59
N TYR A 130 2.00 -7.16 13.42
CA TYR A 130 3.41 -7.31 13.74
C TYR A 130 3.61 -7.69 15.21
N ASP A 131 4.81 -8.20 15.53
CA ASP A 131 5.28 -8.29 16.90
C ASP A 131 6.00 -6.97 17.32
N GLU A 132 6.51 -6.95 18.54
CA GLU A 132 7.24 -5.82 19.09
C GLU A 132 8.60 -5.56 18.42
N ASP A 133 9.13 -6.55 17.71
CA ASP A 133 10.35 -6.46 16.90
C ASP A 133 10.06 -6.06 15.43
N HIS A 134 8.82 -5.65 15.13
CA HIS A 134 8.35 -5.30 13.78
C HIS A 134 8.43 -6.47 12.78
N ARG A 135 8.26 -7.70 13.23
CA ARG A 135 8.18 -8.87 12.37
C ARG A 135 6.72 -9.20 12.06
N LEU A 136 6.46 -9.58 10.81
CA LEU A 136 5.13 -10.00 10.37
C LEU A 136 4.66 -11.23 11.15
N VAL A 137 3.55 -11.08 11.88
CA VAL A 137 2.89 -12.17 12.62
C VAL A 137 1.72 -12.74 11.86
N ALA A 138 0.85 -11.88 11.31
CA ALA A 138 -0.34 -12.32 10.60
C ALA A 138 -0.78 -11.31 9.54
N VAL A 139 -1.45 -11.84 8.51
CA VAL A 139 -2.23 -11.07 7.54
C VAL A 139 -3.68 -11.46 7.70
N GLU A 140 -4.48 -10.54 8.20
CA GLU A 140 -5.90 -10.76 8.51
C GLU A 140 -6.79 -9.93 7.58
N ARG A 141 -8.11 -10.16 7.63
CA ARG A 141 -9.07 -9.54 6.70
C ARG A 141 -10.30 -9.06 7.43
N MET A 142 -10.78 -7.89 7.06
CA MET A 142 -12.14 -7.46 7.37
C MET A 142 -13.15 -8.25 6.52
N PRO A 143 -14.42 -8.32 6.92
CA PRO A 143 -15.49 -8.95 6.12
C PRO A 143 -15.73 -8.26 4.76
N ALA A 144 -15.43 -6.97 4.65
CA ALA A 144 -15.58 -6.14 3.46
C ALA A 144 -14.52 -5.04 3.43
N ASN A 145 -14.36 -4.39 2.28
CA ASN A 145 -13.55 -3.17 2.14
C ASN A 145 -14.15 -2.03 3.00
N PRO A 146 -13.41 -0.95 3.29
CA PRO A 146 -13.90 0.19 4.05
C PRO A 146 -15.20 0.77 3.48
N ASP A 147 -16.09 1.23 4.37
CA ASP A 147 -17.33 1.89 3.97
C ASP A 147 -17.05 3.23 3.28
N LEU A 148 -15.96 3.91 3.67
CA LEU A 148 -15.57 5.20 3.11
C LEU A 148 -14.05 5.39 3.18
N VAL A 149 -13.50 5.96 2.13
CA VAL A 149 -12.12 6.45 2.07
C VAL A 149 -12.17 7.95 1.78
N ILE A 150 -11.53 8.77 2.64
CA ILE A 150 -11.42 10.23 2.46
C ILE A 150 -9.96 10.59 2.34
N VAL A 151 -9.55 11.22 1.23
CA VAL A 151 -8.16 11.60 0.98
C VAL A 151 -8.06 13.12 0.76
N ASP A 152 -7.54 13.81 1.76
CA ASP A 152 -7.28 15.25 1.64
C ASP A 152 -5.88 15.48 1.05
N THR A 153 -5.84 15.95 -0.17
CA THR A 153 -4.60 16.12 -0.92
C THR A 153 -3.76 17.30 -0.42
N VAL A 154 -4.34 18.26 0.32
CA VAL A 154 -3.56 19.29 1.03
C VAL A 154 -2.73 18.64 2.14
N ILE A 155 -3.31 17.69 2.87
CA ILE A 155 -2.59 16.95 3.92
C ILE A 155 -1.50 16.09 3.30
N VAL A 156 -1.81 15.35 2.23
CA VAL A 156 -0.82 14.52 1.52
C VAL A 156 0.34 15.35 0.96
N ALA A 157 0.06 16.55 0.43
CA ALA A 157 1.08 17.44 -0.11
C ALA A 157 2.10 17.94 0.95
N GLN A 158 1.76 17.88 2.22
CA GLN A 158 2.65 18.30 3.32
C GLN A 158 3.50 17.15 3.89
N ALA A 159 3.28 15.92 3.41
CA ALA A 159 4.04 14.76 3.85
C ALA A 159 5.44 14.71 3.19
N PRO A 160 6.42 14.04 3.81
CA PRO A 160 7.72 13.82 3.18
C PRO A 160 7.61 13.14 1.82
N ALA A 161 8.33 13.67 0.81
CA ALA A 161 8.25 13.20 -0.58
C ALA A 161 8.57 11.70 -0.74
N ILE A 162 9.46 11.15 0.11
CA ILE A 162 9.79 9.72 0.10
C ILE A 162 8.58 8.82 0.33
N LEU A 163 7.56 9.29 1.05
CA LEU A 163 6.33 8.53 1.27
C LEU A 163 5.48 8.46 0.00
N LEU A 164 5.44 9.54 -0.80
CA LEU A 164 4.80 9.50 -2.12
C LEU A 164 5.60 8.64 -3.10
N SER A 165 6.95 8.73 -3.08
CA SER A 165 7.81 7.82 -3.86
C SER A 165 7.50 6.35 -3.53
N ALA A 166 7.36 5.99 -2.26
CA ALA A 166 6.97 4.64 -1.86
C ALA A 166 5.60 4.24 -2.44
N GLY A 167 4.61 5.16 -2.41
CA GLY A 167 3.30 4.91 -3.02
C GLY A 167 3.37 4.72 -4.54
N ILE A 168 4.20 5.51 -5.23
CA ILE A 168 4.47 5.33 -6.67
C ILE A 168 5.09 3.95 -6.91
N GLY A 169 6.05 3.52 -6.06
CA GLY A 169 6.67 2.21 -6.15
C GLY A 169 5.67 1.07 -5.95
N ASP A 170 4.82 1.19 -4.93
CA ASP A 170 3.77 0.19 -4.67
C ASP A 170 2.72 0.15 -5.80
N GLY A 171 2.33 1.31 -6.36
CA GLY A 171 1.33 1.38 -7.41
C GLY A 171 1.81 0.89 -8.78
N VAL A 172 3.05 1.25 -9.18
CA VAL A 172 3.56 0.96 -10.53
C VAL A 172 3.72 -0.54 -10.81
N VAL A 173 3.96 -1.35 -9.77
CA VAL A 173 4.15 -2.80 -9.91
C VAL A 173 2.86 -3.55 -10.20
N LYS A 174 1.69 -2.97 -9.86
CA LYS A 174 0.39 -3.66 -9.99
C LYS A 174 0.10 -4.11 -11.42
N GLN A 175 0.51 -3.33 -12.43
CA GLN A 175 0.37 -3.71 -13.84
C GLN A 175 0.98 -5.09 -14.11
N PHE A 176 2.20 -5.31 -13.62
CA PHE A 176 2.97 -6.51 -13.92
C PHE A 176 2.51 -7.69 -13.07
N GLU A 177 2.19 -7.47 -11.80
CA GLU A 177 1.76 -8.53 -10.91
C GLU A 177 0.37 -9.05 -11.23
N VAL A 178 -0.58 -8.14 -11.54
CA VAL A 178 -1.94 -8.51 -11.96
C VAL A 178 -1.91 -9.26 -13.30
N GLU A 179 -1.06 -8.83 -14.25
CA GLU A 179 -0.84 -9.57 -15.51
C GLU A 179 -0.31 -10.97 -15.25
N GLN A 180 0.71 -11.13 -14.38
CA GLN A 180 1.28 -12.44 -14.05
C GLN A 180 0.27 -13.35 -13.36
N CYS A 181 -0.45 -12.83 -12.36
CA CYS A 181 -1.50 -13.57 -11.68
C CYS A 181 -2.58 -14.04 -12.68
N HIS A 182 -2.96 -13.18 -13.62
CA HIS A 182 -3.94 -13.50 -14.66
C HIS A 182 -3.42 -14.59 -15.62
N ARG A 183 -2.16 -14.48 -16.09
CA ARG A 183 -1.53 -15.49 -16.97
C ARG A 183 -1.37 -16.83 -16.27
N ALA A 184 -0.97 -16.82 -15.01
CA ALA A 184 -0.87 -18.04 -14.19
C ALA A 184 -2.23 -18.69 -13.89
N GLY A 185 -3.35 -18.03 -14.20
CA GLY A 185 -4.69 -18.48 -13.84
C GLY A 185 -4.93 -18.56 -12.34
N SER A 186 -4.14 -17.84 -11.56
CA SER A 186 -4.18 -17.82 -10.09
C SER A 186 -5.37 -17.06 -9.55
N ASN A 187 -5.67 -17.27 -8.27
CA ASN A 187 -6.72 -16.55 -7.58
C ASN A 187 -6.19 -15.19 -7.08
N ASN A 188 -7.07 -14.20 -7.09
CA ASN A 188 -6.86 -12.92 -6.44
C ASN A 188 -7.00 -13.02 -4.90
N VAL A 189 -6.90 -11.91 -4.21
CA VAL A 189 -6.93 -11.85 -2.74
C VAL A 189 -8.27 -12.33 -2.15
N PHE A 190 -9.37 -12.19 -2.90
CA PHE A 190 -10.70 -12.68 -2.50
C PHE A 190 -10.93 -14.18 -2.78
N GLY A 191 -9.92 -14.87 -3.30
CA GLY A 191 -10.02 -16.29 -3.66
C GLY A 191 -10.75 -16.57 -4.99
N GLY A 192 -11.09 -15.52 -5.74
CA GLY A 192 -11.67 -15.61 -7.09
C GLY A 192 -10.62 -15.36 -8.18
N ARG A 193 -10.98 -15.60 -9.44
CA ARG A 193 -10.12 -15.23 -10.58
C ARG A 193 -10.05 -13.71 -10.72
N GLY A 194 -8.89 -13.21 -11.17
CA GLY A 194 -8.71 -11.81 -11.52
C GLY A 194 -9.71 -11.35 -12.59
N SER A 195 -10.18 -10.11 -12.47
CA SER A 195 -11.17 -9.53 -13.38
C SER A 195 -10.51 -8.69 -14.48
N ILE A 196 -11.19 -8.50 -15.61
CA ILE A 196 -10.79 -7.54 -16.66
C ILE A 196 -10.75 -6.12 -16.08
N ALA A 197 -11.65 -5.79 -15.14
CA ALA A 197 -11.64 -4.50 -14.47
C ALA A 197 -10.35 -4.28 -13.67
N ALA A 198 -9.84 -5.30 -12.96
CA ALA A 198 -8.57 -5.20 -12.24
C ALA A 198 -7.38 -4.98 -13.18
N LEU A 199 -7.33 -5.67 -14.33
CA LEU A 199 -6.32 -5.44 -15.36
C LEU A 199 -6.37 -4.01 -15.91
N ALA A 200 -7.57 -3.49 -16.18
CA ALA A 200 -7.74 -2.12 -16.66
C ALA A 200 -7.31 -1.08 -15.62
N LEU A 201 -7.65 -1.29 -14.35
CA LEU A 201 -7.23 -0.42 -13.24
C LEU A 201 -5.71 -0.46 -13.03
N ALA A 202 -5.09 -1.64 -13.05
CA ALA A 202 -3.64 -1.80 -12.96
C ALA A 202 -2.92 -1.05 -14.08
N ARG A 203 -3.44 -1.13 -15.30
CA ARG A 203 -2.93 -0.39 -16.45
C ARG A 203 -3.10 1.12 -16.30
N ALA A 204 -4.27 1.59 -15.91
CA ALA A 204 -4.53 3.01 -15.68
C ALA A 204 -3.65 3.56 -14.56
N CYS A 205 -3.45 2.81 -13.48
CA CYS A 205 -2.53 3.14 -12.40
C CYS A 205 -1.09 3.34 -12.95
N TYR A 206 -0.57 2.35 -13.65
CA TYR A 206 0.75 2.41 -14.26
C TYR A 206 0.93 3.63 -15.18
N ASP A 207 0.01 3.83 -16.15
CA ASP A 207 0.09 4.91 -17.11
C ASP A 207 0.04 6.29 -16.42
N THR A 208 -0.77 6.44 -15.38
CA THR A 208 -0.89 7.67 -14.58
C THR A 208 0.40 7.94 -13.81
N LEU A 209 0.95 6.95 -13.11
CA LEU A 209 2.18 7.10 -12.35
C LEU A 209 3.39 7.40 -13.24
N ARG A 210 3.46 6.77 -14.41
CA ARG A 210 4.49 7.04 -15.42
C ARG A 210 4.43 8.46 -15.97
N ARG A 211 3.24 8.98 -16.20
CA ARG A 211 3.01 10.31 -16.75
C ARG A 211 3.24 11.42 -15.73
N ASP A 212 2.67 11.26 -14.53
CA ASP A 212 2.52 12.36 -13.57
C ASP A 212 3.45 12.24 -12.34
N GLY A 213 4.13 11.09 -12.12
CA GLY A 213 4.87 10.79 -10.88
C GLY A 213 5.91 11.84 -10.51
N SER A 214 6.77 12.24 -11.46
CA SER A 214 7.79 13.27 -11.19
C SER A 214 7.19 14.65 -10.93
N ALA A 215 6.10 15.02 -11.62
CA ALA A 215 5.41 16.28 -11.41
C ALA A 215 4.70 16.32 -10.04
N ALA A 216 4.12 15.20 -9.61
CA ALA A 216 3.49 15.06 -8.29
C ALA A 216 4.52 15.20 -7.14
N LEU A 217 5.72 14.62 -7.29
CA LEU A 217 6.81 14.80 -6.33
C LEU A 217 7.24 16.28 -6.24
N ALA A 218 7.27 16.98 -7.37
CA ALA A 218 7.52 18.43 -7.37
C ALA A 218 6.40 19.22 -6.68
N ALA A 219 5.13 18.80 -6.79
CA ALA A 219 4.01 19.41 -6.05
C ALA A 219 4.15 19.21 -4.53
N VAL A 220 4.53 18.00 -4.09
CA VAL A 220 4.84 17.71 -2.67
C VAL A 220 6.01 18.57 -2.18
N ALA A 221 7.07 18.74 -2.97
CA ALA A 221 8.19 19.61 -2.60
C ALA A 221 7.78 21.09 -2.42
N ARG A 222 6.70 21.52 -3.09
CA ARG A 222 6.11 22.87 -2.90
C ARG A 222 5.07 22.91 -1.76
N GLY A 223 4.67 21.77 -1.21
CA GLY A 223 3.62 21.67 -0.19
C GLY A 223 2.22 22.07 -0.67
N THR A 224 1.97 22.01 -1.99
CA THR A 224 0.71 22.50 -2.59
C THR A 224 0.21 21.50 -3.64
N PRO A 225 -1.01 20.96 -3.50
CA PRO A 225 -1.56 20.04 -4.48
C PRO A 225 -1.81 20.72 -5.83
N ASP A 226 -1.59 19.96 -6.88
CA ASP A 226 -1.94 20.27 -8.26
C ASP A 226 -2.54 19.04 -8.94
N SER A 227 -2.93 19.17 -10.21
CA SER A 227 -3.55 18.06 -10.95
C SER A 227 -2.67 16.80 -11.04
N ALA A 228 -1.34 16.96 -11.09
CA ALA A 228 -0.44 15.82 -11.12
C ALA A 228 -0.44 15.06 -9.78
N LEU A 229 -0.44 15.78 -8.66
CA LEU A 229 -0.55 15.16 -7.33
C LEU A 229 -1.91 14.51 -7.14
N GLU A 230 -3.01 15.16 -7.55
CA GLU A 230 -4.36 14.55 -7.51
C GLU A 230 -4.38 13.22 -8.24
N ASN A 231 -3.89 13.17 -9.49
CA ASN A 231 -3.84 11.96 -10.30
C ASN A 231 -2.99 10.85 -9.66
N VAL A 232 -1.81 11.21 -9.12
CA VAL A 232 -0.90 10.25 -8.50
C VAL A 232 -1.47 9.72 -7.19
N VAL A 233 -2.12 10.55 -6.38
CA VAL A 233 -2.79 10.10 -5.14
C VAL A 233 -3.93 9.14 -5.46
N GLU A 234 -4.76 9.43 -6.46
CA GLU A 234 -5.80 8.51 -6.92
C GLU A 234 -5.20 7.18 -7.39
N ALA A 235 -4.11 7.23 -8.16
CA ALA A 235 -3.43 6.02 -8.63
C ALA A 235 -2.86 5.19 -7.48
N CYS A 236 -2.17 5.81 -6.51
CA CYS A 236 -1.56 5.11 -5.38
C CYS A 236 -2.59 4.53 -4.40
N VAL A 237 -3.68 5.26 -4.13
CA VAL A 237 -4.64 4.89 -3.07
C VAL A 237 -5.80 4.09 -3.63
N LEU A 238 -6.46 4.57 -4.71
CA LEU A 238 -7.66 3.93 -5.24
C LEU A 238 -7.32 2.86 -6.26
N MET A 239 -6.65 3.24 -7.36
CA MET A 239 -6.44 2.30 -8.48
C MET A 239 -5.56 1.12 -8.08
N SER A 240 -4.45 1.38 -7.35
CA SER A 240 -3.54 0.34 -6.85
C SER A 240 -4.26 -0.65 -5.95
N GLY A 241 -5.03 -0.16 -4.97
CA GLY A 241 -5.73 -1.01 -4.02
C GLY A 241 -6.79 -1.90 -4.67
N LEU A 242 -7.61 -1.35 -5.57
CA LEU A 242 -8.60 -2.12 -6.30
C LEU A 242 -7.95 -3.14 -7.25
N ALA A 243 -6.83 -2.76 -7.87
CA ALA A 243 -6.09 -3.62 -8.79
C ALA A 243 -5.52 -4.85 -8.08
N PHE A 244 -4.81 -4.66 -6.93
CA PHE A 244 -4.16 -5.80 -6.28
C PHE A 244 -5.17 -6.76 -5.64
N GLU A 245 -6.19 -6.26 -4.96
CA GLU A 245 -7.17 -7.13 -4.30
C GLU A 245 -7.96 -7.97 -5.31
N SER A 246 -8.37 -7.33 -6.41
CA SER A 246 -9.23 -7.93 -7.43
C SER A 246 -8.46 -8.59 -8.58
N GLY A 247 -7.15 -8.35 -8.69
CA GLY A 247 -6.27 -8.89 -9.72
C GLY A 247 -5.26 -9.90 -9.22
N GLY A 248 -4.73 -9.70 -8.01
CA GLY A 248 -3.71 -10.53 -7.38
C GLY A 248 -2.32 -9.90 -7.39
N LEU A 249 -1.40 -10.52 -6.66
CA LEU A 249 0.00 -10.13 -6.50
C LEU A 249 0.93 -11.24 -7.01
N SER A 250 2.21 -10.93 -7.25
CA SER A 250 3.19 -11.89 -7.76
C SER A 250 4.57 -11.69 -7.10
N ILE A 251 5.63 -11.63 -7.91
CA ILE A 251 7.02 -11.66 -7.42
C ILE A 251 7.40 -10.38 -6.69
N CYS A 252 6.92 -9.21 -7.12
CA CYS A 252 7.27 -7.95 -6.47
C CYS A 252 6.94 -7.99 -4.97
N HIS A 253 5.72 -8.42 -4.62
CA HIS A 253 5.29 -8.57 -3.23
C HIS A 253 5.85 -9.84 -2.57
N ALA A 254 6.10 -10.92 -3.31
CA ALA A 254 6.75 -12.10 -2.76
C ALA A 254 8.16 -11.77 -2.23
N MET A 255 8.89 -10.88 -2.90
CA MET A 255 10.24 -10.46 -2.51
C MET A 255 10.27 -9.71 -1.18
N THR A 256 9.20 -9.04 -0.77
CA THR A 256 9.17 -8.33 0.52
C THR A 256 9.43 -9.25 1.70
N ARG A 257 9.01 -10.54 1.60
CA ARG A 257 9.29 -11.54 2.64
C ARG A 257 10.79 -11.79 2.80
N GLY A 258 11.53 -11.89 1.70
CA GLY A 258 12.97 -12.09 1.72
C GLY A 258 13.72 -10.82 2.11
N LEU A 259 13.33 -9.67 1.53
CA LEU A 259 13.95 -8.37 1.81
C LEU A 259 13.80 -7.97 3.27
N SER A 260 12.65 -8.24 3.89
CA SER A 260 12.42 -7.95 5.31
C SER A 260 13.18 -8.88 6.26
N ALA A 261 13.76 -9.97 5.77
CA ALA A 261 14.55 -10.90 6.60
C ALA A 261 16.02 -10.51 6.69
N VAL A 262 16.50 -9.55 5.89
CA VAL A 262 17.92 -9.15 5.85
C VAL A 262 18.10 -7.70 6.30
N LYS A 263 19.23 -7.44 6.96
CA LYS A 263 19.57 -6.11 7.47
C LYS A 263 19.71 -5.11 6.32
N GLY A 264 19.23 -3.91 6.54
CA GLY A 264 19.17 -2.83 5.55
C GLY A 264 17.82 -2.81 4.87
N PRO A 265 17.52 -3.69 3.91
CA PRO A 265 16.22 -3.76 3.25
C PRO A 265 15.03 -3.86 4.21
N ALA A 266 15.16 -4.56 5.34
CA ALA A 266 14.13 -4.64 6.38
C ALA A 266 13.67 -3.27 6.94
N GLN A 267 14.51 -2.25 6.83
CA GLN A 267 14.20 -0.88 7.29
C GLN A 267 13.60 0.00 6.18
N ALA A 268 13.62 -0.46 4.93
CA ALA A 268 13.11 0.30 3.81
C ALA A 268 11.57 0.32 3.82
N LEU A 269 10.99 1.41 3.33
CA LEU A 269 9.54 1.50 3.15
C LEU A 269 9.05 0.41 2.20
N HIS A 270 7.87 -0.15 2.48
CA HIS A 270 7.28 -1.25 1.72
C HIS A 270 7.30 -1.02 0.21
N GLY A 271 6.82 0.14 -0.25
CA GLY A 271 6.78 0.45 -1.69
C GLY A 271 8.16 0.54 -2.35
N LEU A 272 9.22 0.87 -1.59
CA LEU A 272 10.60 0.82 -2.12
C LEU A 272 11.07 -0.62 -2.30
N GLN A 273 10.76 -1.51 -1.34
CA GLN A 273 11.06 -2.95 -1.48
C GLN A 273 10.33 -3.55 -2.69
N VAL A 274 9.05 -3.23 -2.84
CA VAL A 274 8.21 -3.74 -3.94
C VAL A 274 8.70 -3.22 -5.29
N ALA A 275 9.11 -1.94 -5.36
CA ALA A 275 9.69 -1.35 -6.58
C ALA A 275 10.97 -2.08 -7.02
N TYR A 276 11.89 -2.34 -6.09
CA TYR A 276 13.07 -3.17 -6.42
C TYR A 276 12.64 -4.55 -6.90
N GLY A 277 11.66 -5.17 -6.26
CA GLY A 277 11.07 -6.44 -6.69
C GLY A 277 10.54 -6.42 -8.12
N LEU A 278 10.08 -5.27 -8.62
CA LEU A 278 9.66 -5.16 -10.02
C LEU A 278 10.84 -5.34 -10.98
N LEU A 279 12.00 -4.72 -10.72
CA LEU A 279 13.16 -4.92 -11.59
C LEU A 279 13.54 -6.40 -11.68
N VAL A 280 13.50 -7.11 -10.54
CA VAL A 280 13.74 -8.56 -10.49
C VAL A 280 12.65 -9.33 -11.26
N GLN A 281 11.38 -8.97 -11.09
CA GLN A 281 10.29 -9.62 -11.84
C GLN A 281 10.43 -9.41 -13.36
N LEU A 282 10.81 -8.22 -13.81
CA LEU A 282 11.01 -7.94 -15.23
C LEU A 282 12.13 -8.78 -15.85
N GLU A 283 13.22 -9.03 -15.09
CA GLU A 283 14.28 -9.95 -15.50
C GLU A 283 13.77 -11.40 -15.59
N LEU A 284 12.99 -11.85 -14.61
CA LEU A 284 12.36 -13.20 -14.63
C LEU A 284 11.39 -13.38 -15.80
N GLU A 285 10.68 -12.32 -16.17
CA GLU A 285 9.81 -12.26 -17.34
C GLU A 285 10.58 -12.14 -18.65
N ARG A 286 11.91 -11.92 -18.58
CA ARG A 286 12.78 -11.71 -19.75
C ARG A 286 12.28 -10.58 -20.66
N ARG A 287 11.86 -9.48 -20.06
CA ARG A 287 11.45 -8.29 -20.80
C ARG A 287 12.63 -7.71 -21.57
N GLU A 288 12.34 -7.01 -22.65
CA GLU A 288 13.37 -6.35 -23.45
C GLU A 288 14.25 -5.44 -22.60
N ALA A 289 15.57 -5.50 -22.77
CA ALA A 289 16.54 -4.70 -22.03
C ALA A 289 16.20 -3.20 -22.05
N ALA A 290 15.82 -2.68 -23.23
CA ALA A 290 15.43 -1.28 -23.38
C ALA A 290 14.23 -0.89 -22.49
N PHE A 291 13.29 -1.81 -22.26
CA PHE A 291 12.14 -1.59 -21.36
C PHE A 291 12.58 -1.56 -19.90
N ILE A 292 13.46 -2.49 -19.48
CA ILE A 292 13.99 -2.54 -18.11
C ILE A 292 14.80 -1.27 -17.83
N ASP A 293 15.65 -0.84 -18.77
CA ASP A 293 16.43 0.40 -18.65
C ASP A 293 15.54 1.64 -18.58
N ASP A 294 14.42 1.65 -19.31
CA ASP A 294 13.44 2.74 -19.21
C ASP A 294 12.77 2.77 -17.82
N MET A 295 12.45 1.61 -17.28
CA MET A 295 11.91 1.50 -15.92
C MET A 295 12.92 1.98 -14.86
N ARG A 296 14.21 1.63 -15.01
CA ARG A 296 15.28 2.12 -14.12
C ARG A 296 15.41 3.64 -14.17
N ARG A 297 15.31 4.26 -15.35
CA ARG A 297 15.30 5.74 -15.48
C ARG A 297 14.10 6.36 -14.77
N PHE A 298 12.91 5.78 -14.90
CA PHE A 298 11.73 6.24 -14.18
C PHE A 298 11.92 6.12 -12.67
N PHE A 299 12.47 5.01 -12.18
CA PHE A 299 12.75 4.80 -10.76
C PHE A 299 13.71 5.86 -10.23
N ALA A 300 14.83 6.09 -10.92
CA ALA A 300 15.76 7.15 -10.54
C ALA A 300 15.11 8.54 -10.51
N ALA A 301 14.23 8.85 -11.47
CA ALA A 301 13.51 10.13 -11.54
C ALA A 301 12.44 10.31 -10.44
N THR A 302 11.97 9.22 -9.84
CA THR A 302 10.94 9.22 -8.80
C THR A 302 11.45 8.83 -7.42
N GLY A 303 12.79 8.70 -7.26
CA GLY A 303 13.41 8.34 -5.97
C GLY A 303 13.17 6.90 -5.55
N LEU A 304 12.89 6.01 -6.51
CA LEU A 304 12.74 4.58 -6.29
C LEU A 304 14.08 3.86 -6.46
N PRO A 305 14.35 2.79 -5.68
CA PRO A 305 15.62 2.09 -5.71
C PRO A 305 15.83 1.30 -7.01
N VAL A 306 17.04 1.35 -7.54
CA VAL A 306 17.48 0.57 -8.70
C VAL A 306 18.53 -0.50 -8.35
N SER A 307 18.90 -0.60 -7.07
CA SER A 307 19.82 -1.61 -6.55
C SER A 307 19.48 -1.99 -5.10
N LEU A 308 19.95 -3.14 -4.65
CA LEU A 308 19.87 -3.56 -3.23
C LEU A 308 20.60 -2.57 -2.31
N GLY A 309 21.72 -1.99 -2.79
CA GLY A 309 22.47 -0.98 -2.03
C GLY A 309 21.61 0.24 -1.67
N GLU A 310 20.71 0.67 -2.55
CA GLU A 310 19.79 1.79 -2.29
C GLU A 310 18.69 1.44 -1.28
N LEU A 311 18.44 0.14 -1.03
CA LEU A 311 17.62 -0.34 0.08
C LEU A 311 18.43 -0.49 1.38
N GLY A 312 19.70 -0.06 1.41
CA GLY A 312 20.58 -0.18 2.57
C GLY A 312 21.22 -1.56 2.73
N PHE A 313 21.16 -2.42 1.70
CA PHE A 313 21.78 -3.74 1.73
C PHE A 313 23.31 -3.62 1.66
N ASN A 314 23.98 -4.26 2.61
CA ASN A 314 25.43 -4.41 2.65
C ASN A 314 25.85 -5.86 3.02
N GLY A 315 24.95 -6.80 2.70
CA GLY A 315 25.10 -8.21 3.04
C GLY A 315 25.97 -8.99 2.07
N THR A 316 25.94 -10.30 2.23
CA THR A 316 26.74 -11.28 1.48
C THR A 316 25.89 -12.00 0.44
N SER A 317 26.53 -12.86 -0.39
CA SER A 317 25.82 -13.77 -1.30
C SER A 317 24.90 -14.75 -0.54
N ALA A 318 25.21 -15.09 0.71
CA ALA A 318 24.33 -15.92 1.55
C ALA A 318 23.03 -15.17 1.91
N ASP A 319 23.12 -13.86 2.15
CA ASP A 319 21.93 -13.04 2.41
C ASP A 319 21.07 -12.91 1.14
N VAL A 320 21.69 -12.77 -0.04
CA VAL A 320 20.96 -12.79 -1.34
C VAL A 320 20.25 -14.13 -1.54
N PHE A 321 20.93 -15.24 -1.19
CA PHE A 321 20.29 -16.56 -1.26
C PHE A 321 19.11 -16.68 -0.26
N THR A 322 19.23 -16.11 0.94
CA THR A 322 18.14 -16.05 1.92
C THR A 322 16.94 -15.26 1.37
N ILE A 323 17.19 -14.10 0.73
CA ILE A 323 16.14 -13.33 0.04
C ILE A 323 15.43 -14.23 -0.97
N ALA A 324 16.19 -14.93 -1.81
CA ALA A 324 15.65 -15.78 -2.86
C ALA A 324 14.82 -16.96 -2.32
N GLU A 325 15.31 -17.67 -1.31
CA GLU A 325 14.60 -18.79 -0.68
C GLU A 325 13.26 -18.33 -0.08
N LEU A 326 13.27 -17.24 0.68
CA LEU A 326 12.05 -16.72 1.30
C LEU A 326 11.07 -16.16 0.26
N THR A 327 11.57 -15.63 -0.85
CA THR A 327 10.74 -15.17 -1.97
C THR A 327 9.96 -16.31 -2.59
N VAL A 328 10.61 -17.43 -2.94
CA VAL A 328 9.91 -18.58 -3.56
C VAL A 328 8.96 -19.29 -2.60
N GLN A 329 9.17 -19.15 -1.30
CA GLN A 329 8.27 -19.67 -0.26
C GLN A 329 7.06 -18.76 -0.01
N ALA A 330 7.08 -17.51 -0.48
CA ALA A 330 5.99 -16.57 -0.28
C ALA A 330 4.75 -17.01 -1.08
N PRO A 331 3.52 -16.83 -0.54
CA PRO A 331 2.29 -17.27 -1.20
C PRO A 331 2.12 -16.71 -2.62
N HIS A 332 2.57 -15.47 -2.85
CA HIS A 332 2.43 -14.77 -4.13
C HIS A 332 3.41 -15.27 -5.21
N ALA A 333 4.50 -15.96 -4.85
CA ALA A 333 5.45 -16.50 -5.82
C ALA A 333 4.81 -17.53 -6.77
N ARG A 334 3.78 -18.24 -6.29
CA ARG A 334 3.02 -19.20 -7.11
C ARG A 334 2.16 -18.55 -8.21
N ASN A 335 1.98 -17.23 -8.14
CA ASN A 335 1.21 -16.47 -9.11
C ASN A 335 2.07 -16.01 -10.30
N PHE A 336 3.28 -16.53 -10.44
CA PHE A 336 4.09 -16.38 -11.63
C PHE A 336 3.72 -17.49 -12.62
N GLU A 337 3.80 -17.22 -13.94
CA GLU A 337 3.34 -18.12 -15.01
C GLU A 337 4.10 -19.47 -15.09
N ARG A 338 5.26 -19.55 -14.43
CA ARG A 338 6.05 -20.79 -14.28
C ARG A 338 6.50 -20.96 -12.82
N SER A 339 6.80 -22.17 -12.43
CA SER A 339 7.42 -22.42 -11.14
C SER A 339 8.83 -21.84 -11.10
N LEU A 340 9.16 -21.18 -9.99
CA LEU A 340 10.47 -20.57 -9.74
C LEU A 340 11.18 -21.33 -8.62
N VAL A 341 12.51 -21.42 -8.73
CA VAL A 341 13.39 -21.89 -7.68
C VAL A 341 14.28 -20.72 -7.19
N ALA A 342 14.91 -20.85 -6.02
CA ALA A 342 15.75 -19.80 -5.46
C ALA A 342 16.84 -19.34 -6.44
N GLY A 343 17.43 -20.27 -7.22
CA GLY A 343 18.43 -19.93 -8.24
C GLY A 343 17.93 -18.99 -9.33
N ASP A 344 16.64 -19.06 -9.73
CA ASP A 344 16.05 -18.11 -10.68
C ASP A 344 16.05 -16.68 -10.10
N ILE A 345 15.67 -16.55 -8.83
CA ILE A 345 15.62 -15.25 -8.14
C ILE A 345 17.03 -14.68 -7.97
N VAL A 346 18.01 -15.52 -7.57
CA VAL A 346 19.43 -15.10 -7.45
C VAL A 346 19.93 -14.58 -8.80
N ALA A 347 19.73 -15.32 -9.88
CA ALA A 347 20.17 -14.91 -11.22
C ALA A 347 19.50 -13.59 -11.65
N ALA A 348 18.22 -13.39 -11.35
CA ALA A 348 17.52 -12.15 -11.65
C ALA A 348 18.02 -10.97 -10.79
N ILE A 349 18.31 -11.17 -9.51
CA ILE A 349 18.96 -10.17 -8.65
C ILE A 349 20.32 -9.80 -9.23
N GLU A 350 21.16 -10.77 -9.58
CA GLU A 350 22.47 -10.53 -10.16
C GLU A 350 22.40 -9.74 -11.49
N ALA A 351 21.39 -10.03 -12.32
CA ALA A 351 21.12 -9.29 -13.53
C ALA A 351 20.80 -7.82 -13.25
N VAL A 352 19.92 -7.55 -12.27
CA VAL A 352 19.60 -6.19 -11.83
C VAL A 352 20.84 -5.46 -11.30
N GLU A 353 21.62 -6.10 -10.43
CA GLU A 353 22.79 -5.47 -9.79
C GLU A 353 23.95 -5.22 -10.75
N THR A 354 24.12 -6.06 -11.76
CA THR A 354 25.21 -5.93 -12.74
C THR A 354 24.82 -5.19 -14.02
N GLY A 355 23.53 -4.98 -14.25
CA GLY A 355 23.02 -4.45 -15.53
C GLY A 355 23.19 -5.41 -16.71
N ARG A 356 23.40 -6.70 -16.45
CA ARG A 356 23.50 -7.77 -17.46
C ARG A 356 22.20 -8.53 -17.52
N HIS A 357 21.30 -8.09 -18.39
CA HIS A 357 19.97 -8.67 -18.54
C HIS A 357 19.98 -10.16 -18.84
N LEU A 358 19.01 -10.90 -18.29
CA LEU A 358 18.81 -12.30 -18.62
C LEU A 358 18.36 -12.43 -20.07
N ALA A 359 19.03 -13.30 -20.83
CA ALA A 359 18.72 -13.50 -22.24
C ALA A 359 17.26 -13.94 -22.44
N GLY A 360 16.56 -13.31 -23.36
CA GLY A 360 15.24 -13.76 -23.82
C GLY A 360 15.32 -15.18 -24.39
N VAL A 361 14.25 -15.97 -24.21
CA VAL A 361 14.09 -17.21 -24.97
C VAL A 361 13.76 -16.78 -26.40
N ALA A 362 14.65 -17.11 -27.35
CA ALA A 362 14.45 -16.86 -28.77
C ALA A 362 13.24 -17.66 -29.30
#